data_50b4a56f3b3192eaf3979cbe45fa6e20
#
_entry.id   50b4a56f3b3192eaf3979cbe45fa6e20
#
_cell.length_a   1.000
_cell.length_b   1.000
_cell.length_c   1.000
_cell.angle_alpha   90.00
_cell.angle_beta   90.00
_cell.angle_gamma   90.00
#
_symmetry.space_group_name_H-M   'P 1'
#
loop_
_entity.id
_entity.type
_entity.pdbx_description
1 polymer ?
#
loop_
_entity_poly.entity_id
_entity_poly.type
_entity_poly.pdbx_seq_one_letter_code
_entity_poly.pdbx_strand_id
1 'polypeptide(L)'
;VWEYIQAFSEWMPFDHRVKGRVRDDEGVERLVPIPPTQETVNLLFKDAAVEDDGAMQAWYEAERVPPPSGEASNGEEAALSRVGPRLYEKIFKHYTKKQWDKYPEQLDASVLMRLPCRTSRDDRYFSDEFQALPLRGYTRIFENMLLGDENIHIRLNCDFFHHKAAGTLPKHKLLVYTGQIDSYYAGLGMPRLEYRSLRFEEEYVENPVGGYFQEAMVVNYPSPDVPFTRIVEYKHTPNQP
;
A
#
# COMPACT_ATOMS: atom_id res chain seq x y z
N VAL A 1 -7.31 -10.41 -16.19
CA VAL A 1 -5.99 -10.74 -15.59
C VAL A 1 -6.03 -12.07 -14.87
N TRP A 2 -6.99 -12.27 -13.91
CA TRP A 2 -7.06 -13.48 -13.10
C TRP A 2 -7.14 -14.76 -13.92
N GLU A 3 -8.05 -14.87 -14.89
CA GLU A 3 -8.18 -16.02 -15.78
C GLU A 3 -6.88 -16.37 -16.50
N TYR A 4 -6.11 -15.36 -16.91
CA TYR A 4 -4.84 -15.56 -17.60
C TYR A 4 -3.76 -16.10 -16.67
N ILE A 5 -3.57 -15.50 -15.48
CA ILE A 5 -2.47 -15.88 -14.58
C ILE A 5 -2.68 -17.24 -13.90
N GLN A 6 -3.92 -17.73 -13.81
CA GLN A 6 -4.23 -19.06 -13.26
C GLN A 6 -3.53 -20.19 -14.03
N ALA A 7 -3.26 -20.01 -15.33
CA ALA A 7 -2.57 -21.02 -16.14
C ALA A 7 -1.10 -21.23 -15.73
N PHE A 8 -0.51 -20.30 -14.95
CA PHE A 8 0.93 -20.28 -14.69
C PHE A 8 1.30 -20.56 -13.23
N SER A 9 0.33 -20.76 -12.36
CA SER A 9 0.57 -21.09 -10.94
C SER A 9 -0.64 -21.73 -10.30
N GLU A 10 -0.39 -22.49 -9.24
CA GLU A 10 -1.38 -22.76 -8.20
C GLU A 10 -1.40 -21.56 -7.25
N TRP A 11 -2.59 -21.25 -6.70
CA TRP A 11 -2.82 -20.05 -5.91
C TRP A 11 -3.37 -20.38 -4.54
N MET A 12 -2.87 -19.71 -3.53
CA MET A 12 -3.39 -19.80 -2.17
C MET A 12 -4.19 -18.55 -1.84
N PRO A 13 -5.43 -18.66 -1.36
CA PRO A 13 -6.17 -17.52 -0.85
C PRO A 13 -5.37 -16.79 0.23
N PHE A 14 -5.30 -15.47 0.13
CA PHE A 14 -4.61 -14.64 1.11
C PHE A 14 -5.27 -13.28 1.23
N ASP A 15 -6.02 -13.09 2.30
CA ASP A 15 -6.64 -11.82 2.64
C ASP A 15 -5.62 -10.95 3.39
N HIS A 16 -5.06 -9.98 2.70
CA HIS A 16 -4.13 -9.05 3.34
C HIS A 16 -4.87 -8.14 4.32
N ARG A 17 -4.43 -8.15 5.58
CA ARG A 17 -4.93 -7.26 6.65
C ARG A 17 -3.83 -6.37 7.16
N VAL A 18 -4.19 -5.13 7.41
CA VAL A 18 -3.30 -4.10 7.99
C VAL A 18 -3.97 -3.54 9.23
N LYS A 19 -3.22 -3.41 10.30
CA LYS A 19 -3.65 -2.74 11.51
C LYS A 19 -2.91 -1.41 11.69
N GLY A 20 -3.46 -0.52 12.48
CA GLY A 20 -2.81 0.72 12.89
C GLY A 20 -2.76 0.82 14.41
N ARG A 21 -1.61 1.22 14.95
CA ARG A 21 -1.45 1.51 16.38
C ARG A 21 -1.76 2.97 16.62
N VAL A 22 -2.93 3.26 17.16
CA VAL A 22 -3.52 4.60 17.24
C VAL A 22 -4.03 4.86 18.67
N ARG A 23 -3.82 6.07 19.19
CA ARG A 23 -4.40 6.47 20.48
C ARG A 23 -5.85 6.91 20.29
N ASP A 24 -6.74 6.37 21.11
CA ASP A 24 -8.15 6.80 21.18
C ASP A 24 -8.29 8.22 21.77
N ASP A 25 -9.51 8.66 22.04
CA ASP A 25 -9.78 10.00 22.60
C ASP A 25 -9.38 10.13 24.09
N GLU A 26 -9.11 9.02 24.77
CA GLU A 26 -8.58 9.00 26.13
C GLU A 26 -7.07 8.86 26.19
N GLY A 27 -6.40 8.78 25.03
CA GLY A 27 -4.96 8.56 24.92
C GLY A 27 -4.54 7.10 25.09
N VAL A 28 -5.50 6.15 25.17
CA VAL A 28 -5.20 4.72 25.23
C VAL A 28 -4.84 4.20 23.85
N GLU A 29 -3.74 3.47 23.77
CA GLU A 29 -3.30 2.87 22.51
C GLU A 29 -4.23 1.73 22.11
N ARG A 30 -4.74 1.78 20.87
CA ARG A 30 -5.61 0.79 20.24
C ARG A 30 -4.95 0.23 18.99
N LEU A 31 -5.23 -1.03 18.71
CA LEU A 31 -4.88 -1.67 17.46
C LEU A 31 -6.14 -1.75 16.59
N VAL A 32 -6.21 -0.94 15.55
CA VAL A 32 -7.41 -0.75 14.73
C VAL A 32 -7.21 -1.22 13.30
N PRO A 33 -8.25 -1.70 12.59
CA PRO A 33 -8.18 -2.00 11.16
C PRO A 33 -7.79 -0.79 10.31
N ILE A 34 -6.98 -1.03 9.26
CA ILE A 34 -6.64 -0.08 8.21
C ILE A 34 -6.91 -0.76 6.86
N PRO A 35 -7.76 -0.23 5.98
CA PRO A 35 -8.51 1.04 6.06
C PRO A 35 -9.49 1.11 7.23
N PRO A 36 -9.88 2.32 7.66
CA PRO A 36 -10.86 2.48 8.74
C PRO A 36 -12.18 1.78 8.44
N THR A 37 -12.67 1.03 9.41
CA THR A 37 -13.96 0.32 9.40
C THR A 37 -14.85 0.83 10.56
N GLN A 38 -16.05 0.27 10.71
CA GLN A 38 -16.93 0.51 11.88
C GLN A 38 -16.16 0.24 13.19
N GLU A 39 -15.36 -0.84 13.24
CA GLU A 39 -14.53 -1.17 14.41
C GLU A 39 -13.52 -0.07 14.71
N THR A 40 -12.85 0.45 13.68
CA THR A 40 -11.88 1.54 13.84
C THR A 40 -12.50 2.76 14.48
N VAL A 41 -13.66 3.18 13.97
CA VAL A 41 -14.38 4.36 14.48
C VAL A 41 -14.83 4.16 15.92
N ASN A 42 -15.43 3.01 16.24
CA ASN A 42 -15.92 2.71 17.59
C ASN A 42 -14.80 2.55 18.63
N LEU A 43 -13.63 2.06 18.22
CA LEU A 43 -12.47 1.94 19.11
C LEU A 43 -11.79 3.29 19.38
N LEU A 44 -11.78 4.18 18.40
CA LEU A 44 -11.07 5.46 18.52
C LEU A 44 -11.92 6.57 19.13
N PHE A 45 -13.25 6.53 18.95
CA PHE A 45 -14.15 7.62 19.30
C PHE A 45 -15.31 7.12 20.18
N LYS A 46 -15.30 7.50 21.44
CA LYS A 46 -16.29 7.04 22.43
C LYS A 46 -17.73 7.46 22.14
N ASP A 47 -17.89 8.58 21.47
CA ASP A 47 -19.20 9.12 21.07
C ASP A 47 -19.72 8.49 19.76
N ALA A 48 -18.90 7.69 19.08
CA ALA A 48 -19.31 6.96 17.90
C ALA A 48 -20.04 5.67 18.31
N ALA A 49 -21.28 5.53 17.85
CA ALA A 49 -22.09 4.32 18.04
C ALA A 49 -22.46 3.78 16.66
N VAL A 50 -21.46 3.29 15.92
CA VAL A 50 -21.62 2.81 14.55
C VAL A 50 -21.88 1.30 14.57
N GLU A 51 -23.12 0.89 14.33
CA GLU A 51 -23.55 -0.50 14.43
C GLU A 51 -23.68 -1.19 13.07
N ASP A 52 -23.93 -0.42 12.00
CA ASP A 52 -24.14 -0.91 10.63
C ASP A 52 -23.57 0.04 9.57
N ASP A 53 -23.70 -0.35 8.31
CA ASP A 53 -23.19 0.38 7.15
C ASP A 53 -23.88 1.75 6.98
N GLY A 54 -25.16 1.85 7.32
CA GLY A 54 -25.94 3.10 7.26
C GLY A 54 -25.46 4.09 8.33
N ALA A 55 -25.26 3.62 9.56
CA ALA A 55 -24.70 4.42 10.64
C ALA A 55 -23.27 4.89 10.33
N MET A 56 -22.44 4.04 9.72
CA MET A 56 -21.10 4.42 9.29
C MET A 56 -21.12 5.47 8.17
N GLN A 57 -22.02 5.33 7.22
CA GLN A 57 -22.22 6.34 6.17
C GLN A 57 -22.64 7.68 6.77
N ALA A 58 -23.59 7.68 7.68
CA ALA A 58 -24.06 8.89 8.36
C ALA A 58 -22.95 9.54 9.20
N TRP A 59 -22.14 8.73 9.86
CA TRP A 59 -20.96 9.21 10.61
C TRP A 59 -19.98 9.92 9.69
N TYR A 60 -19.62 9.34 8.53
CA TYR A 60 -18.76 10.00 7.55
C TYR A 60 -19.37 11.30 7.04
N GLU A 61 -20.66 11.34 6.77
CA GLU A 61 -21.35 12.55 6.27
C GLU A 61 -21.34 13.68 7.31
N ALA A 62 -21.43 13.34 8.60
CA ALA A 62 -21.32 14.30 9.69
C ALA A 62 -19.89 14.83 9.89
N GLU A 63 -18.89 13.99 9.66
CA GLU A 63 -17.48 14.34 9.89
C GLU A 63 -16.80 15.04 8.69
N ARG A 64 -17.26 14.78 7.46
CA ARG A 64 -16.64 15.32 6.25
C ARG A 64 -16.70 16.84 6.17
N VAL A 65 -15.58 17.43 5.75
CA VAL A 65 -15.50 18.87 5.48
C VAL A 65 -15.31 19.04 3.97
N PRO A 66 -16.30 19.60 3.26
CA PRO A 66 -16.19 19.83 1.83
C PRO A 66 -15.09 20.84 1.51
N PRO A 67 -14.35 20.67 0.39
CA PRO A 67 -13.35 21.62 -0.03
C PRO A 67 -13.96 23.00 -0.32
N PRO A 68 -13.27 24.10 0.02
CA PRO A 68 -13.82 25.46 -0.17
C PRO A 68 -14.20 25.82 -1.61
N SER A 69 -13.46 25.26 -2.58
CA SER A 69 -13.66 25.49 -4.03
C SER A 69 -14.55 24.44 -4.70
N GLY A 70 -15.07 23.47 -3.97
CA GLY A 70 -15.82 22.32 -4.49
C GLY A 70 -14.94 21.16 -4.93
N GLU A 71 -13.69 21.40 -5.30
CA GLU A 71 -12.68 20.38 -5.59
C GLU A 71 -11.49 20.54 -4.65
N ALA A 72 -10.93 19.40 -4.21
CA ALA A 72 -9.77 19.40 -3.33
C ALA A 72 -8.53 19.90 -4.08
N SER A 73 -7.88 20.93 -3.57
CA SER A 73 -6.67 21.53 -4.15
C SER A 73 -5.37 20.89 -3.65
N ASN A 74 -5.42 20.19 -2.53
CA ASN A 74 -4.29 19.53 -1.90
C ASN A 74 -4.71 18.27 -1.14
N GLY A 75 -3.72 17.53 -0.62
CA GLY A 75 -3.98 16.26 0.06
C GLY A 75 -4.77 16.41 1.37
N GLU A 76 -4.63 17.51 2.12
CA GLU A 76 -5.40 17.74 3.34
C GLU A 76 -6.88 17.91 3.02
N GLU A 77 -7.23 18.81 2.10
CA GLU A 77 -8.62 18.98 1.65
C GLU A 77 -9.22 17.68 1.12
N ALA A 78 -8.42 16.91 0.36
CA ALA A 78 -8.84 15.60 -0.10
C ALA A 78 -9.16 14.65 1.05
N ALA A 79 -8.31 14.56 2.07
CA ALA A 79 -8.54 13.70 3.22
C ALA A 79 -9.75 14.17 4.06
N LEU A 80 -9.84 15.45 4.37
CA LEU A 80 -10.95 16.03 5.14
C LEU A 80 -12.31 15.81 4.47
N SER A 81 -12.36 15.91 3.14
CA SER A 81 -13.59 15.65 2.37
C SER A 81 -14.00 14.19 2.34
N ARG A 82 -13.10 13.27 2.65
CA ARG A 82 -13.37 11.82 2.61
C ARG A 82 -13.61 11.22 3.98
N VAL A 83 -12.76 11.52 4.95
CA VAL A 83 -12.75 10.85 6.26
C VAL A 83 -13.01 11.80 7.44
N GLY A 84 -13.04 13.11 7.20
CA GLY A 84 -13.22 14.12 8.23
C GLY A 84 -11.97 14.35 9.09
N PRO A 85 -11.98 15.40 9.96
CA PRO A 85 -10.82 15.82 10.73
C PRO A 85 -10.38 14.79 11.77
N ARG A 86 -11.32 14.09 12.40
CA ARG A 86 -11.01 13.17 13.50
C ARG A 86 -10.14 11.99 13.02
N LEU A 87 -10.53 11.29 11.95
CA LEU A 87 -9.73 10.22 11.37
C LEU A 87 -8.46 10.76 10.69
N TYR A 88 -8.56 11.93 10.04
CA TYR A 88 -7.42 12.58 9.41
C TYR A 88 -6.29 12.83 10.41
N GLU A 89 -6.55 13.47 11.54
CA GLU A 89 -5.54 13.77 12.56
C GLU A 89 -4.93 12.49 13.17
N LYS A 90 -5.76 11.49 13.49
CA LYS A 90 -5.30 10.27 14.18
C LYS A 90 -4.53 9.31 13.28
N ILE A 91 -4.92 9.19 12.01
CA ILE A 91 -4.41 8.11 11.15
C ILE A 91 -3.57 8.62 9.98
N PHE A 92 -3.96 9.72 9.32
CA PHE A 92 -3.43 10.05 8.02
C PHE A 92 -2.37 11.15 8.02
N LYS A 93 -2.55 12.20 8.78
CA LYS A 93 -1.72 13.40 8.77
C LYS A 93 -0.24 13.13 9.01
N HIS A 94 0.08 12.60 10.18
CA HIS A 94 1.48 12.35 10.57
C HIS A 94 2.07 11.12 9.88
N TYR A 95 1.24 10.13 9.55
CA TYR A 95 1.67 9.01 8.73
C TYR A 95 2.12 9.46 7.34
N THR A 96 1.35 10.36 6.71
CA THR A 96 1.71 10.96 5.42
C THR A 96 2.97 11.78 5.53
N LYS A 97 3.12 12.58 6.60
CA LYS A 97 4.36 13.34 6.85
C LYS A 97 5.58 12.43 6.93
N LYS A 98 5.46 11.29 7.62
CA LYS A 98 6.56 10.31 7.70
C LYS A 98 6.87 9.66 6.35
N GLN A 99 5.85 9.35 5.56
CA GLN A 99 6.02 8.72 4.25
C GLN A 99 6.62 9.67 3.20
N TRP A 100 6.15 10.93 3.18
CA TRP A 100 6.46 11.87 2.11
C TRP A 100 7.45 12.96 2.52
N ASP A 101 7.76 13.09 3.81
CA ASP A 101 8.47 14.22 4.41
C ASP A 101 7.81 15.58 4.15
N LYS A 102 6.54 15.55 3.77
CA LYS A 102 5.68 16.70 3.53
C LYS A 102 4.35 16.46 4.24
N TYR A 103 3.76 17.52 4.78
CA TYR A 103 2.39 17.43 5.28
C TYR A 103 1.39 17.33 4.12
N PRO A 104 0.18 16.78 4.35
CA PRO A 104 -0.83 16.63 3.30
C PRO A 104 -1.17 17.89 2.53
N GLU A 105 -1.18 19.05 3.17
CA GLU A 105 -1.43 20.34 2.51
C GLU A 105 -0.35 20.75 1.49
N GLN A 106 0.82 20.11 1.54
CA GLN A 106 1.93 20.32 0.63
C GLN A 106 1.98 19.31 -0.54
N LEU A 107 1.02 18.38 -0.55
CA LEU A 107 0.93 17.30 -1.53
C LEU A 107 -0.25 17.50 -2.47
N ASP A 108 -0.14 16.97 -3.66
CA ASP A 108 -1.25 16.92 -4.62
C ASP A 108 -2.44 16.14 -4.04
N ALA A 109 -3.65 16.59 -4.33
CA ALA A 109 -4.90 15.99 -3.83
C ALA A 109 -4.99 14.49 -4.16
N SER A 110 -4.48 14.08 -5.33
CA SER A 110 -4.53 12.68 -5.79
C SER A 110 -3.84 11.69 -4.84
N VAL A 111 -2.89 12.16 -4.01
CA VAL A 111 -2.19 11.33 -3.03
C VAL A 111 -3.15 10.77 -1.98
N LEU A 112 -4.10 11.58 -1.52
CA LEU A 112 -5.05 11.24 -0.46
C LEU A 112 -6.49 11.00 -0.98
N MET A 113 -6.82 11.40 -2.21
CA MET A 113 -8.11 11.08 -2.83
C MET A 113 -8.39 9.58 -2.93
N ARG A 114 -7.36 8.76 -2.99
CA ARG A 114 -7.46 7.28 -3.04
C ARG A 114 -7.70 6.62 -1.67
N LEU A 115 -7.80 7.38 -0.58
CA LEU A 115 -8.09 6.82 0.73
C LEU A 115 -9.41 6.04 0.69
N PRO A 116 -9.41 4.76 1.04
CA PRO A 116 -10.66 4.00 1.06
C PRO A 116 -11.52 4.44 2.25
N CYS A 117 -12.79 4.73 1.96
CA CYS A 117 -13.81 5.00 2.97
C CYS A 117 -14.76 3.81 2.99
N ARG A 118 -14.61 2.93 3.96
CA ARG A 118 -15.42 1.73 4.10
C ARG A 118 -16.55 1.96 5.07
N THR A 119 -17.73 1.50 4.72
CA THR A 119 -18.90 1.52 5.61
C THR A 119 -19.08 0.20 6.34
N SER A 120 -18.50 -0.89 5.82
CA SER A 120 -18.63 -2.24 6.35
C SER A 120 -17.63 -2.58 7.46
N ARG A 121 -17.79 -3.79 8.03
CA ARG A 121 -16.83 -4.40 8.95
C ARG A 121 -15.70 -5.17 8.26
N ASP A 122 -15.67 -5.18 6.92
CA ASP A 122 -14.62 -5.87 6.18
C ASP A 122 -13.27 -5.19 6.42
N ASP A 123 -12.38 -5.90 7.13
CA ASP A 123 -11.04 -5.43 7.53
C ASP A 123 -9.93 -5.79 6.54
N ARG A 124 -10.26 -6.44 5.41
CA ARG A 124 -9.28 -6.73 4.36
C ARG A 124 -8.74 -5.43 3.77
N TYR A 125 -7.46 -5.37 3.53
CA TYR A 125 -6.82 -4.17 2.98
C TYR A 125 -7.31 -3.85 1.57
N PHE A 126 -7.44 -4.86 0.73
CA PHE A 126 -7.96 -4.75 -0.64
C PHE A 126 -9.44 -5.13 -0.70
N SER A 127 -10.13 -4.63 -1.71
CA SER A 127 -11.55 -4.94 -2.00
C SER A 127 -11.71 -5.88 -3.20
N ASP A 128 -10.60 -6.38 -3.75
CA ASP A 128 -10.62 -7.26 -4.91
C ASP A 128 -11.31 -8.59 -4.60
N GLU A 129 -12.04 -9.12 -5.56
CA GLU A 129 -12.73 -10.41 -5.45
C GLU A 129 -11.72 -11.56 -5.29
N PHE A 130 -10.62 -11.50 -6.04
CA PHE A 130 -9.57 -12.50 -6.01
C PHE A 130 -8.33 -11.96 -5.31
N GLN A 131 -8.04 -12.49 -4.12
CA GLN A 131 -6.86 -12.17 -3.34
C GLN A 131 -6.13 -13.46 -3.03
N ALA A 132 -4.95 -13.63 -3.62
CA ALA A 132 -4.19 -14.86 -3.51
C ALA A 132 -2.69 -14.63 -3.70
N LEU A 133 -1.90 -15.52 -3.16
CA LEU A 133 -0.46 -15.60 -3.39
C LEU A 133 -0.13 -16.85 -4.20
N PRO A 134 0.88 -16.81 -5.08
CA PRO A 134 1.30 -17.98 -5.84
C PRO A 134 1.99 -18.99 -4.92
N LEU A 135 1.56 -20.25 -5.00
CA LEU A 135 2.03 -21.34 -4.12
C LEU A 135 3.56 -21.52 -4.14
N ARG A 136 4.20 -21.27 -5.28
CA ARG A 136 5.65 -21.45 -5.48
C ARG A 136 6.40 -20.13 -5.72
N GLY A 137 5.81 -19.01 -5.30
CA GLY A 137 6.39 -17.68 -5.45
C GLY A 137 6.28 -17.09 -6.86
N TYR A 138 6.51 -15.79 -6.95
CA TYR A 138 6.30 -15.04 -8.19
C TYR A 138 7.28 -15.40 -9.30
N THR A 139 8.54 -15.73 -8.98
CA THR A 139 9.53 -16.11 -9.99
C THR A 139 9.06 -17.32 -10.81
N ARG A 140 8.41 -18.28 -10.16
CA ARG A 140 7.90 -19.48 -10.85
C ARG A 140 6.80 -19.16 -11.88
N ILE A 141 5.99 -18.13 -11.63
CA ILE A 141 5.00 -17.67 -12.62
C ILE A 141 5.71 -17.24 -13.91
N PHE A 142 6.73 -16.39 -13.78
CA PHE A 142 7.47 -15.91 -14.93
C PHE A 142 8.23 -17.03 -15.64
N GLU A 143 8.81 -17.97 -14.90
CA GLU A 143 9.42 -19.16 -15.50
C GLU A 143 8.40 -19.96 -16.32
N ASN A 144 7.22 -20.21 -15.79
CA ASN A 144 6.16 -20.93 -16.48
C ASN A 144 5.62 -20.17 -17.70
N MET A 145 5.60 -18.83 -17.66
CA MET A 145 5.18 -18.00 -18.80
C MET A 145 6.20 -18.00 -19.93
N LEU A 146 7.49 -18.06 -19.62
CA LEU A 146 8.55 -17.68 -20.54
C LEU A 146 9.40 -18.85 -21.02
N LEU A 147 9.65 -19.87 -20.18
CA LEU A 147 10.59 -20.94 -20.49
C LEU A 147 10.03 -22.05 -21.40
N GLY A 148 8.71 -22.06 -21.60
CA GLY A 148 8.04 -23.08 -22.42
C GLY A 148 7.92 -22.73 -23.91
N ASP A 149 8.26 -21.50 -24.33
CA ASP A 149 8.13 -21.04 -25.71
C ASP A 149 9.49 -20.77 -26.33
N GLU A 150 9.81 -21.51 -27.38
CA GLU A 150 11.09 -21.40 -28.11
C GLU A 150 11.32 -20.04 -28.80
N ASN A 151 10.24 -19.25 -28.98
CA ASN A 151 10.32 -17.91 -29.55
C ASN A 151 10.66 -16.84 -28.52
N ILE A 152 10.71 -17.19 -27.23
CA ILE A 152 11.01 -16.25 -26.14
C ILE A 152 12.46 -16.46 -25.69
N HIS A 153 13.29 -15.45 -25.86
CA HIS A 153 14.68 -15.46 -25.45
C HIS A 153 14.90 -14.54 -24.25
N ILE A 154 15.31 -15.11 -23.11
CA ILE A 154 15.58 -14.37 -21.89
C ILE A 154 17.07 -14.12 -21.76
N ARG A 155 17.44 -12.88 -21.44
CA ARG A 155 18.80 -12.50 -21.08
C ARG A 155 18.79 -11.83 -19.70
N LEU A 156 19.39 -12.49 -18.73
CA LEU A 156 19.64 -11.94 -17.41
C LEU A 156 20.94 -11.15 -17.37
N ASN A 157 21.10 -10.30 -16.36
CA ASN A 157 22.29 -9.45 -16.19
C ASN A 157 22.62 -8.60 -17.44
N CYS A 158 21.57 -8.13 -18.12
CA CYS A 158 21.66 -7.40 -19.37
C CYS A 158 21.11 -5.98 -19.17
N ASP A 159 22.01 -5.02 -18.98
CA ASP A 159 21.64 -3.61 -18.86
C ASP A 159 21.29 -3.02 -20.23
N PHE A 160 20.07 -2.52 -20.34
CA PHE A 160 19.53 -1.96 -21.59
C PHE A 160 20.36 -0.77 -22.11
N PHE A 161 20.75 0.16 -21.22
CA PHE A 161 21.47 1.37 -21.64
C PHE A 161 22.89 1.06 -22.06
N HIS A 162 23.55 0.10 -21.40
CA HIS A 162 24.86 -0.37 -21.79
C HIS A 162 24.83 -0.97 -23.22
N HIS A 163 23.89 -1.87 -23.48
CA HIS A 163 23.74 -2.50 -24.81
C HIS A 163 23.29 -1.51 -25.89
N LYS A 164 22.45 -0.53 -25.54
CA LYS A 164 22.05 0.55 -26.43
C LYS A 164 23.25 1.41 -26.86
N ALA A 165 24.07 1.83 -25.89
CA ALA A 165 25.27 2.64 -26.15
C ALA A 165 26.33 1.89 -26.95
N ALA A 166 26.49 0.58 -26.68
CA ALA A 166 27.42 -0.30 -27.42
C ALA A 166 26.92 -0.73 -28.80
N GLY A 167 25.66 -0.40 -29.18
CA GLY A 167 25.06 -0.84 -30.45
C GLY A 167 24.85 -2.37 -30.54
N THR A 168 24.76 -3.05 -29.41
CA THR A 168 24.63 -4.53 -29.31
C THR A 168 23.22 -5.02 -29.00
N LEU A 169 22.22 -4.10 -29.01
CA LEU A 169 20.82 -4.50 -28.90
C LEU A 169 20.41 -5.38 -30.10
N PRO A 170 19.63 -6.45 -29.89
CA PRO A 170 19.06 -7.20 -30.99
C PRO A 170 18.24 -6.32 -31.93
N LYS A 171 18.26 -6.63 -33.23
CA LYS A 171 17.34 -5.97 -34.18
C LYS A 171 15.89 -6.27 -33.76
N HIS A 172 15.06 -5.24 -33.70
CA HIS A 172 13.67 -5.35 -33.28
C HIS A 172 12.79 -4.41 -34.11
N LYS A 173 11.51 -4.77 -34.24
CA LYS A 173 10.47 -3.95 -34.85
C LYS A 173 9.81 -3.01 -33.83
N LEU A 174 9.72 -3.46 -32.59
CA LEU A 174 9.13 -2.75 -31.46
C LEU A 174 9.99 -2.95 -30.22
N LEU A 175 10.21 -1.90 -29.47
CA LEU A 175 10.82 -1.92 -28.15
C LEU A 175 9.76 -1.56 -27.11
N VAL A 176 9.58 -2.44 -26.11
CA VAL A 176 8.76 -2.16 -24.92
C VAL A 176 9.70 -2.08 -23.73
N TYR A 177 9.88 -0.86 -23.22
CA TYR A 177 10.72 -0.63 -22.06
C TYR A 177 9.85 -0.55 -20.80
N THR A 178 10.02 -1.50 -19.88
CA THR A 178 9.25 -1.59 -18.61
C THR A 178 10.07 -1.18 -17.39
N GLY A 179 11.30 -0.67 -17.59
CA GLY A 179 12.13 -0.11 -16.52
C GLY A 179 11.66 1.28 -16.06
N GLN A 180 12.47 1.91 -15.22
CA GLN A 180 12.16 3.24 -14.70
C GLN A 180 12.08 4.28 -15.84
N ILE A 181 10.94 4.96 -15.94
CA ILE A 181 10.69 5.93 -17.02
C ILE A 181 11.69 7.10 -17.01
N ASP A 182 12.02 7.59 -15.82
CA ASP A 182 13.00 8.66 -15.65
C ASP A 182 14.42 8.24 -16.04
N SER A 183 14.80 6.98 -15.83
CA SER A 183 16.07 6.43 -16.31
C SER A 183 16.14 6.41 -17.84
N TYR A 184 15.02 6.07 -18.50
CA TYR A 184 14.96 6.10 -19.97
C TYR A 184 15.14 7.53 -20.52
N TYR A 185 14.41 8.49 -19.96
CA TYR A 185 14.44 9.88 -20.39
C TYR A 185 15.69 10.64 -19.95
N ALA A 186 16.30 10.26 -18.82
CA ALA A 186 17.61 10.78 -18.43
C ALA A 186 18.68 10.45 -19.46
N GLY A 187 18.61 9.28 -20.10
CA GLY A 187 19.46 8.91 -21.24
C GLY A 187 19.23 9.76 -22.50
N LEU A 188 18.16 10.57 -22.53
CA LEU A 188 17.84 11.53 -23.57
C LEU A 188 18.09 13.01 -23.14
N GLY A 189 18.75 13.21 -21.99
CA GLY A 189 19.07 14.55 -21.45
C GLY A 189 17.95 15.20 -20.64
N MET A 190 16.86 14.48 -20.31
CA MET A 190 15.79 15.00 -19.45
C MET A 190 16.15 14.84 -17.96
N PRO A 191 15.63 15.70 -17.08
CA PRO A 191 15.84 15.59 -15.64
C PRO A 191 15.21 14.30 -15.10
N ARG A 192 15.80 13.74 -14.04
CA ARG A 192 15.20 12.61 -13.31
C ARG A 192 14.02 13.10 -12.48
N LEU A 193 13.05 12.19 -12.29
CA LEU A 193 11.93 12.42 -11.39
C LEU A 193 12.38 12.31 -9.93
N GLU A 194 11.78 13.12 -9.08
CA GLU A 194 11.95 12.99 -7.63
C GLU A 194 11.08 11.86 -7.09
N TYR A 195 11.61 11.08 -6.13
CA TYR A 195 10.86 10.06 -5.40
C TYR A 195 11.40 9.90 -3.98
N ARG A 196 10.58 9.31 -3.11
CA ARG A 196 10.97 9.01 -1.73
C ARG A 196 11.55 7.62 -1.64
N SER A 197 12.66 7.51 -0.94
CA SER A 197 13.28 6.24 -0.60
C SER A 197 12.78 5.71 0.73
N LEU A 198 12.81 4.39 0.89
CA LEU A 198 12.57 3.70 2.16
C LEU A 198 13.91 3.17 2.68
N ARG A 199 14.14 3.29 3.99
CA ARG A 199 15.18 2.57 4.70
C ARG A 199 14.52 1.40 5.41
N PHE A 200 14.93 0.19 5.05
CA PHE A 200 14.53 -1.03 5.75
C PHE A 200 15.51 -1.29 6.89
N GLU A 201 14.98 -1.58 8.05
CA GLU A 201 15.71 -2.09 9.20
C GLU A 201 15.15 -3.47 9.47
N GLU A 202 15.97 -4.50 9.31
CA GLU A 202 15.60 -5.89 9.49
C GLU A 202 16.09 -6.38 10.84
N GLU A 203 15.23 -7.03 11.60
CA GLU A 203 15.54 -7.62 12.88
C GLU A 203 14.97 -9.03 12.96
N TYR A 204 15.78 -9.98 13.37
CA TYR A 204 15.34 -11.32 13.69
C TYR A 204 15.06 -11.41 15.18
N VAL A 205 13.78 -11.57 15.53
CA VAL A 205 13.34 -11.72 16.92
C VAL A 205 13.00 -13.17 17.17
N GLU A 206 13.76 -13.83 18.04
CA GLU A 206 13.40 -15.15 18.53
C GLU A 206 12.13 -15.06 19.39
N ASN A 207 11.12 -15.83 19.02
CA ASN A 207 9.93 -15.99 19.84
C ASN A 207 9.89 -17.41 20.43
N PRO A 208 10.45 -17.60 21.65
CA PRO A 208 10.57 -18.93 22.26
C PRO A 208 9.24 -19.57 22.62
N VAL A 209 8.16 -18.79 22.68
CA VAL A 209 6.80 -19.28 22.95
C VAL A 209 6.09 -19.71 21.66
N GLY A 210 6.67 -19.38 20.50
CA GLY A 210 6.05 -19.54 19.18
C GLY A 210 5.02 -18.46 18.88
N GLY A 211 4.49 -18.47 17.65
CA GLY A 211 3.48 -17.53 17.18
C GLY A 211 4.07 -16.28 16.52
N TYR A 212 3.25 -15.25 16.48
CA TYR A 212 3.57 -14.01 15.79
C TYR A 212 4.06 -12.92 16.74
N PHE A 213 4.93 -12.04 16.24
CA PHE A 213 5.37 -10.83 16.95
C PHE A 213 4.24 -9.81 17.07
N GLN A 214 3.40 -9.71 16.04
CA GLN A 214 2.27 -8.80 15.98
C GLN A 214 1.02 -9.48 15.42
N GLU A 215 -0.15 -8.86 15.60
CA GLU A 215 -1.45 -9.46 15.25
C GLU A 215 -1.75 -9.50 13.74
N ALA A 216 -1.05 -8.71 12.94
CA ALA A 216 -1.24 -8.64 11.50
C ALA A 216 0.09 -8.56 10.78
N MET A 217 0.14 -8.97 9.51
CA MET A 217 1.35 -8.88 8.70
C MET A 217 1.93 -7.46 8.68
N VAL A 218 1.08 -6.45 8.63
CA VAL A 218 1.50 -5.05 8.63
C VAL A 218 0.80 -4.31 9.75
N VAL A 219 1.59 -3.65 10.60
CA VAL A 219 1.09 -2.71 11.60
C VAL A 219 1.68 -1.33 11.32
N ASN A 220 0.80 -0.37 11.04
CA ASN A 220 1.15 1.03 10.82
C ASN A 220 1.24 1.78 12.15
N TYR A 221 2.16 2.75 12.21
CA TYR A 221 2.37 3.62 13.37
C TYR A 221 2.16 5.08 12.96
N PRO A 222 0.92 5.59 12.99
CA PRO A 222 0.63 6.97 12.60
C PRO A 222 1.23 8.04 13.51
N SER A 223 1.38 7.75 14.81
CA SER A 223 1.87 8.73 15.80
C SER A 223 3.20 9.35 15.39
N PRO A 224 3.36 10.68 15.55
CA PRO A 224 4.65 11.35 15.33
C PRO A 224 5.72 10.94 16.35
N ASP A 225 5.34 10.37 17.51
CA ASP A 225 6.25 9.91 18.55
C ASP A 225 7.08 8.70 18.11
N VAL A 226 6.67 8.01 17.06
CA VAL A 226 7.32 6.82 16.51
C VAL A 226 8.04 7.20 15.21
N PRO A 227 9.37 6.98 15.09
CA PRO A 227 10.16 7.47 13.95
C PRO A 227 9.95 6.68 12.63
N PHE A 228 9.40 5.48 12.70
CA PHE A 228 9.14 4.64 11.53
C PHE A 228 7.67 4.64 11.14
N THR A 229 7.37 4.20 9.92
CA THR A 229 6.00 4.18 9.39
C THR A 229 5.25 2.90 9.73
N ARG A 230 5.93 1.75 9.67
CA ARG A 230 5.30 0.43 9.87
C ARG A 230 6.30 -0.64 10.26
N ILE A 231 5.78 -1.69 10.87
CA ILE A 231 6.48 -2.97 11.02
C ILE A 231 5.78 -4.00 10.14
N VAL A 232 6.57 -4.82 9.46
CA VAL A 232 6.09 -5.92 8.62
C VAL A 232 6.64 -7.23 9.17
N GLU A 233 5.75 -8.13 9.54
CA GLU A 233 6.11 -9.49 9.94
C GLU A 233 5.73 -10.48 8.84
N TYR A 234 6.74 -10.97 8.12
CA TYR A 234 6.52 -11.83 6.96
C TYR A 234 6.01 -13.24 7.32
N LYS A 235 6.10 -13.66 8.58
CA LYS A 235 5.56 -14.97 9.05
C LYS A 235 4.06 -15.13 8.80
N HIS A 236 3.30 -14.02 8.68
CA HIS A 236 1.89 -14.07 8.32
C HIS A 236 1.63 -14.49 6.87
N THR A 237 2.67 -14.47 6.03
CA THR A 237 2.56 -14.96 4.66
C THR A 237 2.52 -16.49 4.66
N PRO A 238 1.53 -17.12 4.03
CA PRO A 238 1.47 -18.59 3.99
C PRO A 238 2.71 -19.18 3.31
N ASN A 239 3.08 -20.41 3.71
CA ASN A 239 4.25 -21.14 3.21
C ASN A 239 5.61 -20.46 3.44
N GLN A 240 5.76 -19.66 4.47
CA GLN A 240 7.08 -19.28 4.92
C GLN A 240 7.76 -20.44 5.66
N PRO A 241 9.05 -20.70 5.42
CA PRO A 241 9.81 -21.74 6.13
C PRO A 241 9.95 -21.43 7.62
#